data_196c7b715cfe51a64089dda625400c71
#
_entry.id   196c7b715cfe51a64089dda625400c71
#
_cell.length_a   1.000
_cell.length_b   1.000
_cell.length_c   1.000
_cell.angle_alpha   90.00
_cell.angle_beta   90.00
_cell.angle_gamma   90.00
#
_symmetry.space_group_name_H-M   'P 1'
#
loop_
_entity.id
_entity.type
_entity.pdbx_description
1 polymer ?
#
loop_
_entity_poly.entity_id
_entity_poly.type
_entity_poly.pdbx_seq_one_letter_code
_entity_poly.pdbx_strand_id
1 'polypeptide(L)'
;MEIIQITDLHISKDKSDSKHDCLPYERLANILEHISTNHSQNSNLVITGDLSSDFTHESYKNISSLIKQFEFNVSILPGNHDDLNMMQLICDDQIRLESLHCENKYFSVFNFDTHIQDNVRGVINKREIENLESELLVNRTNVVIFSHHPLLKVNSYWIDKNITENNNLLVQFMLKHNDVKFHIFSGHVHQESYKRINNICFYTSPSTCYQFEAQSDNFNVDRSLGSGYRVISLHGENLNTNVIRL
;
A
#
# COMPACT_ATOMS: atom_id res chain seq x y z
N MET A 1 -6.71 17.33 -1.02
CA MET A 1 -7.07 15.93 -0.70
C MET A 1 -5.93 15.30 0.07
N GLU A 2 -6.24 14.57 1.13
CA GLU A 2 -5.28 13.78 1.89
C GLU A 2 -5.59 12.30 1.72
N ILE A 3 -4.57 11.48 1.54
CA ILE A 3 -4.64 10.03 1.49
C ILE A 3 -3.66 9.48 2.52
N ILE A 4 -4.10 8.50 3.30
CA ILE A 4 -3.27 7.81 4.28
C ILE A 4 -3.06 6.40 3.80
N GLN A 5 -1.80 5.99 3.66
CA GLN A 5 -1.43 4.63 3.31
C GLN A 5 -0.99 3.87 4.56
N ILE A 6 -1.63 2.74 4.81
CA ILE A 6 -1.16 1.69 5.70
C ILE A 6 -0.89 0.41 4.90
N THR A 7 -0.06 -0.48 5.41
CA THR A 7 0.34 -1.69 4.67
C THR A 7 0.83 -2.77 5.61
N ASP A 8 0.80 -4.01 5.14
CA ASP A 8 1.43 -5.15 5.82
C ASP A 8 0.91 -5.29 7.26
N LEU A 9 -0.42 -5.48 7.37
CA LEU A 9 -1.12 -5.55 8.65
C LEU A 9 -0.87 -6.88 9.36
N HIS A 10 -0.80 -7.98 8.60
CA HIS A 10 -0.54 -9.34 9.06
C HIS A 10 -1.43 -9.80 10.22
N ILE A 11 -2.71 -9.51 10.17
CA ILE A 11 -3.68 -9.86 11.21
C ILE A 11 -3.98 -11.36 11.16
N SER A 12 -3.97 -12.02 12.33
CA SER A 12 -4.39 -13.41 12.51
C SER A 12 -5.85 -13.52 12.97
N LYS A 13 -6.38 -14.73 12.88
CA LYS A 13 -7.68 -15.07 13.49
C LYS A 13 -7.71 -14.84 14.98
N ASP A 14 -6.60 -15.14 15.68
CA ASP A 14 -6.44 -14.85 17.11
C ASP A 14 -5.84 -13.45 17.26
N LYS A 15 -6.58 -12.56 17.92
CA LYS A 15 -6.16 -11.18 18.18
C LYS A 15 -4.95 -11.06 19.08
N SER A 16 -4.65 -12.11 19.86
CA SER A 16 -3.50 -12.19 20.77
C SER A 16 -2.24 -12.78 20.11
N ASP A 17 -2.33 -13.23 18.85
CA ASP A 17 -1.16 -13.73 18.13
C ASP A 17 -0.07 -12.67 18.02
N SER A 18 1.17 -13.08 18.31
CA SER A 18 2.34 -12.23 18.17
C SER A 18 3.23 -12.68 17.01
N LYS A 19 3.79 -11.71 16.29
CA LYS A 19 4.80 -11.92 15.24
C LYS A 19 6.02 -11.04 15.50
N HIS A 20 7.18 -11.65 15.63
CA HIS A 20 8.43 -10.92 15.84
C HIS A 20 8.37 -9.90 17.01
N ASP A 21 7.79 -10.32 18.14
CA ASP A 21 7.56 -9.50 19.35
C ASP A 21 6.57 -8.32 19.13
N CYS A 22 5.77 -8.38 18.07
CA CYS A 22 4.71 -7.43 17.77
C CYS A 22 3.35 -8.11 17.91
N LEU A 23 2.35 -7.38 18.41
CA LEU A 23 0.94 -7.77 18.43
C LEU A 23 0.22 -7.04 17.28
N PRO A 24 0.05 -7.66 16.09
CA PRO A 24 -0.44 -6.98 14.89
C PRO A 24 -1.79 -6.29 15.10
N TYR A 25 -2.71 -6.96 15.80
CA TYR A 25 -4.05 -6.44 16.07
C TYR A 25 -4.02 -5.15 16.91
N GLU A 26 -3.23 -5.14 17.99
CA GLU A 26 -3.07 -3.96 18.85
C GLU A 26 -2.37 -2.80 18.11
N ARG A 27 -1.36 -3.13 17.30
CA ARG A 27 -0.64 -2.13 16.50
C ARG A 27 -1.55 -1.48 15.48
N LEU A 28 -2.37 -2.27 14.79
CA LEU A 28 -3.36 -1.72 13.86
C LEU A 28 -4.38 -0.82 14.58
N ALA A 29 -4.91 -1.26 15.74
CA ALA A 29 -5.84 -0.47 16.53
C ALA A 29 -5.23 0.89 16.92
N ASN A 30 -4.00 0.89 17.44
CA ASN A 30 -3.28 2.12 17.82
C ASN A 30 -3.04 3.05 16.62
N ILE A 31 -2.69 2.50 15.45
CA ILE A 31 -2.51 3.30 14.22
C ILE A 31 -3.83 3.93 13.78
N LEU A 32 -4.93 3.18 13.75
CA LEU A 32 -6.23 3.71 13.35
C LEU A 32 -6.73 4.78 14.32
N GLU A 33 -6.53 4.60 15.62
CA GLU A 33 -6.84 5.61 16.62
C GLU A 33 -5.99 6.87 16.45
N HIS A 34 -4.69 6.70 16.22
CA HIS A 34 -3.80 7.84 15.96
C HIS A 34 -4.21 8.60 14.69
N ILE A 35 -4.55 7.89 13.61
CA ILE A 35 -5.04 8.50 12.37
C ILE A 35 -6.34 9.27 12.65
N SER A 36 -7.32 8.69 13.33
CA SER A 36 -8.60 9.33 13.61
C SER A 36 -8.49 10.60 14.48
N THR A 37 -7.45 10.65 15.33
CA THR A 37 -7.21 11.79 16.23
C THR A 37 -6.46 12.92 15.54
N ASN A 38 -5.55 12.61 14.61
CA ASN A 38 -4.62 13.58 14.02
C ASN A 38 -4.96 13.99 12.59
N HIS A 39 -5.91 13.30 11.94
CA HIS A 39 -6.37 13.56 10.58
C HIS A 39 -7.88 13.74 10.53
N SER A 40 -8.43 14.08 9.36
CA SER A 40 -9.88 14.19 9.18
C SER A 40 -10.58 12.87 9.49
N GLN A 41 -11.73 12.91 10.14
CA GLN A 41 -12.53 11.72 10.41
C GLN A 41 -12.93 10.98 9.12
N ASN A 42 -13.15 11.71 8.03
CA ASN A 42 -13.46 11.17 6.70
C ASN A 42 -12.20 11.01 5.84
N SER A 43 -11.04 10.66 6.44
CA SER A 43 -9.81 10.47 5.69
C SER A 43 -9.92 9.31 4.69
N ASN A 44 -9.29 9.49 3.54
CA ASN A 44 -9.12 8.42 2.56
C ASN A 44 -7.97 7.52 3.01
N LEU A 45 -8.29 6.27 3.32
CA LEU A 45 -7.32 5.27 3.76
C LEU A 45 -7.09 4.26 2.64
N VAL A 46 -5.83 4.02 2.27
CA VAL A 46 -5.45 2.94 1.34
C VAL A 46 -4.66 1.88 2.08
N ILE A 47 -5.12 0.64 2.03
CA ILE A 47 -4.41 -0.52 2.59
C ILE A 47 -3.75 -1.27 1.44
N THR A 48 -2.43 -1.17 1.37
CA THR A 48 -1.65 -1.70 0.24
C THR A 48 -1.17 -3.14 0.45
N GLY A 49 -2.09 -4.03 0.84
CA GLY A 49 -1.89 -5.48 0.86
C GLY A 49 -1.32 -6.04 2.16
N ASP A 50 -1.21 -7.36 2.18
CA ASP A 50 -0.82 -8.18 3.33
C ASP A 50 -1.69 -7.89 4.55
N LEU A 51 -3.02 -7.97 4.33
CA LEU A 51 -4.01 -7.75 5.37
C LEU A 51 -3.98 -8.89 6.39
N SER A 52 -4.02 -10.13 5.89
CA SER A 52 -4.07 -11.34 6.71
C SER A 52 -2.69 -11.98 6.85
N SER A 53 -2.50 -12.76 7.89
CA SER A 53 -1.32 -13.60 8.09
C SER A 53 -1.61 -15.11 7.99
N ASP A 54 -2.88 -15.50 8.01
CA ASP A 54 -3.31 -16.88 8.05
C ASP A 54 -4.43 -17.22 7.05
N PHE A 55 -4.80 -16.27 6.19
CA PHE A 55 -5.81 -16.39 5.12
C PHE A 55 -7.21 -16.77 5.61
N THR A 56 -7.48 -16.69 6.92
CA THR A 56 -8.77 -17.08 7.49
C THR A 56 -9.82 -15.98 7.36
N HIS A 57 -11.08 -16.35 7.23
CA HIS A 57 -12.20 -15.41 7.26
C HIS A 57 -12.21 -14.57 8.54
N GLU A 58 -11.83 -15.17 9.67
CA GLU A 58 -11.77 -14.51 10.97
C GLU A 58 -10.74 -13.38 11.01
N SER A 59 -9.57 -13.54 10.35
CA SER A 59 -8.56 -12.48 10.28
C SER A 59 -9.09 -11.26 9.53
N TYR A 60 -9.73 -11.45 8.37
CA TYR A 60 -10.36 -10.35 7.61
C TYR A 60 -11.51 -9.71 8.38
N LYS A 61 -12.33 -10.50 9.09
CA LYS A 61 -13.39 -10.00 9.95
C LYS A 61 -12.82 -9.15 11.10
N ASN A 62 -11.69 -9.55 11.68
CA ASN A 62 -11.01 -8.77 12.71
C ASN A 62 -10.59 -7.40 12.17
N ILE A 63 -10.02 -7.35 10.96
CA ILE A 63 -9.63 -6.10 10.28
C ILE A 63 -10.85 -5.20 10.03
N SER A 64 -11.88 -5.74 9.39
CA SER A 64 -13.11 -5.01 9.10
C SER A 64 -13.76 -4.46 10.37
N SER A 65 -13.77 -5.26 11.46
CA SER A 65 -14.34 -4.83 12.74
C SER A 65 -13.56 -3.71 13.41
N LEU A 66 -12.25 -3.61 13.20
CA LEU A 66 -11.45 -2.47 13.66
C LEU A 66 -11.72 -1.23 12.81
N ILE A 67 -11.68 -1.37 11.49
CA ILE A 67 -11.90 -0.24 10.56
C ILE A 67 -13.27 0.39 10.78
N LYS A 68 -14.31 -0.43 10.99
CA LYS A 68 -15.70 0.02 11.20
C LYS A 68 -15.97 0.80 12.50
N GLN A 69 -14.97 0.92 13.37
CA GLN A 69 -15.04 1.83 14.52
C GLN A 69 -14.78 3.29 14.13
N PHE A 70 -14.36 3.55 12.90
CA PHE A 70 -13.99 4.86 12.37
C PHE A 70 -14.74 5.15 11.05
N GLU A 71 -14.84 6.42 10.68
CA GLU A 71 -15.56 6.89 9.48
C GLU A 71 -14.63 7.06 8.26
N PHE A 72 -13.61 6.23 8.12
CA PHE A 72 -12.69 6.28 6.98
C PHE A 72 -13.35 5.82 5.69
N ASN A 73 -12.98 6.42 4.56
CA ASN A 73 -13.24 5.88 3.23
C ASN A 73 -12.06 4.98 2.84
N VAL A 74 -12.27 3.68 2.79
CA VAL A 74 -11.18 2.69 2.73
C VAL A 74 -11.14 2.01 1.38
N SER A 75 -9.96 2.07 0.76
CA SER A 75 -9.61 1.30 -0.43
C SER A 75 -8.56 0.24 -0.05
N ILE A 76 -8.79 -1.01 -0.45
CA ILE A 76 -7.87 -2.11 -0.18
C ILE A 76 -7.39 -2.73 -1.51
N LEU A 77 -6.16 -3.21 -1.52
CA LEU A 77 -5.63 -4.05 -2.60
C LEU A 77 -4.90 -5.25 -1.99
N PRO A 78 -4.79 -6.38 -2.72
CA PRO A 78 -4.18 -7.58 -2.17
C PRO A 78 -2.66 -7.52 -2.16
N GLY A 79 -2.06 -8.16 -1.14
CA GLY A 79 -0.66 -8.56 -1.09
C GLY A 79 -0.50 -10.06 -1.30
N ASN A 80 0.73 -10.54 -1.18
CA ASN A 80 1.00 -11.98 -1.34
C ASN A 80 0.51 -12.84 -0.15
N HIS A 81 0.18 -12.21 0.97
CA HIS A 81 -0.50 -12.82 2.12
C HIS A 81 -1.99 -12.49 2.15
N ASP A 82 -2.68 -12.53 0.98
CA ASP A 82 -4.10 -12.27 0.93
C ASP A 82 -4.85 -13.29 0.06
N ASP A 83 -6.12 -13.51 0.40
CA ASP A 83 -7.08 -14.26 -0.39
C ASP A 83 -8.17 -13.30 -0.89
N LEU A 84 -8.27 -13.15 -2.22
CA LEU A 84 -9.21 -12.23 -2.85
C LEU A 84 -10.68 -12.54 -2.51
N ASN A 85 -11.04 -13.81 -2.35
CA ASN A 85 -12.40 -14.19 -1.99
C ASN A 85 -12.72 -13.75 -0.56
N MET A 86 -11.76 -13.91 0.36
CA MET A 86 -11.92 -13.45 1.74
C MET A 86 -11.96 -11.93 1.83
N MET A 87 -11.13 -11.22 1.04
CA MET A 87 -11.18 -9.77 0.95
C MET A 87 -12.53 -9.26 0.45
N GLN A 88 -13.13 -9.91 -0.55
CA GLN A 88 -14.45 -9.55 -1.04
C GLN A 88 -15.55 -9.66 0.03
N LEU A 89 -15.44 -10.61 0.97
CA LEU A 89 -16.43 -10.79 2.04
C LEU A 89 -16.49 -9.63 3.04
N ILE A 90 -15.42 -8.82 3.13
CA ILE A 90 -15.38 -7.65 4.02
C ILE A 90 -15.66 -6.34 3.30
N CYS A 91 -15.82 -6.37 1.97
CA CYS A 91 -16.16 -5.19 1.19
C CYS A 91 -17.61 -4.76 1.40
N ASP A 92 -17.83 -3.45 1.50
CA ASP A 92 -19.13 -2.80 1.62
C ASP A 92 -19.03 -1.33 1.15
N ASP A 93 -19.93 -0.48 1.61
CA ASP A 93 -19.92 0.95 1.26
C ASP A 93 -18.68 1.70 1.81
N GLN A 94 -18.08 1.21 2.89
CA GLN A 94 -16.91 1.81 3.53
C GLN A 94 -15.59 1.20 3.03
N ILE A 95 -15.51 -0.12 2.82
CA ILE A 95 -14.30 -0.86 2.43
C ILE A 95 -14.47 -1.38 1.01
N ARG A 96 -13.61 -0.98 0.08
CA ARG A 96 -13.72 -1.31 -1.36
C ARG A 96 -12.39 -1.80 -1.92
N LEU A 97 -12.47 -2.71 -2.90
CA LEU A 97 -11.33 -3.16 -3.70
C LEU A 97 -10.98 -2.18 -4.86
N GLU A 98 -11.78 -1.17 -5.05
CA GLU A 98 -11.61 -0.18 -6.11
C GLU A 98 -10.62 0.92 -5.70
N SER A 99 -10.04 1.59 -6.68
CA SER A 99 -9.22 2.78 -6.44
C SER A 99 -10.05 3.90 -5.81
N LEU A 100 -9.40 4.71 -4.97
CA LEU A 100 -10.04 5.90 -4.41
C LEU A 100 -10.46 6.86 -5.52
N HIS A 101 -11.66 7.43 -5.37
CA HIS A 101 -12.05 8.57 -6.17
C HIS A 101 -11.19 9.80 -5.80
N CYS A 102 -10.52 10.38 -6.80
CA CYS A 102 -9.68 11.55 -6.60
C CYS A 102 -10.44 12.83 -6.96
N GLU A 103 -10.78 13.64 -5.97
CA GLU A 103 -11.44 14.94 -6.16
C GLU A 103 -10.47 16.02 -6.70
N ASN A 104 -9.17 15.80 -6.61
CA ASN A 104 -8.19 16.75 -7.11
C ASN A 104 -7.98 16.54 -8.62
N LYS A 105 -8.50 17.46 -9.41
CA LYS A 105 -8.47 17.42 -10.88
C LYS A 105 -7.08 17.33 -11.52
N TYR A 106 -6.01 17.51 -10.76
CA TYR A 106 -4.63 17.42 -11.24
C TYR A 106 -4.02 16.03 -11.06
N PHE A 107 -4.77 15.10 -10.43
CA PHE A 107 -4.29 13.75 -10.15
C PHE A 107 -5.34 12.71 -10.53
N SER A 108 -4.87 11.60 -11.05
CA SER A 108 -5.61 10.34 -11.14
C SER A 108 -4.99 9.31 -10.19
N VAL A 109 -5.82 8.54 -9.49
CA VAL A 109 -5.38 7.56 -8.47
C VAL A 109 -5.77 6.16 -8.93
N PHE A 110 -4.82 5.23 -8.87
CA PHE A 110 -5.00 3.83 -9.26
C PHE A 110 -4.53 2.87 -8.19
N ASN A 111 -5.25 1.78 -8.01
CA ASN A 111 -4.77 0.58 -7.34
C ASN A 111 -4.35 -0.42 -8.41
N PHE A 112 -3.10 -0.85 -8.38
CA PHE A 112 -2.59 -1.91 -9.25
C PHE A 112 -2.51 -3.20 -8.46
N ASP A 113 -3.32 -4.18 -8.83
CA ASP A 113 -3.26 -5.52 -8.29
C ASP A 113 -2.02 -6.23 -8.84
N THR A 114 -1.04 -6.44 -7.97
CA THR A 114 0.20 -7.18 -8.28
C THR A 114 0.19 -8.60 -7.74
N HIS A 115 -0.92 -9.03 -7.13
CA HIS A 115 -1.05 -10.34 -6.50
C HIS A 115 -1.08 -11.47 -7.54
N ILE A 116 -0.42 -12.55 -7.21
CA ILE A 116 -0.51 -13.84 -7.91
C ILE A 116 -0.75 -14.91 -6.84
N GLN A 117 -1.77 -15.71 -7.05
CA GLN A 117 -2.09 -16.82 -6.14
C GLN A 117 -0.86 -17.71 -5.91
N ASP A 118 -0.57 -18.02 -4.65
CA ASP A 118 0.52 -18.89 -4.22
C ASP A 118 1.93 -18.43 -4.66
N ASN A 119 2.11 -17.14 -4.88
CA ASN A 119 3.41 -16.56 -5.24
C ASN A 119 3.74 -15.36 -4.35
N VAL A 120 5.00 -15.27 -3.92
CA VAL A 120 5.50 -14.14 -3.11
C VAL A 120 5.94 -12.95 -3.95
N ARG A 121 5.99 -13.08 -5.28
CA ARG A 121 6.36 -12.02 -6.22
C ARG A 121 5.12 -11.42 -6.84
N GLY A 122 5.22 -10.15 -7.23
CA GLY A 122 4.17 -9.47 -7.93
C GLY A 122 4.31 -9.52 -9.45
N VAL A 123 3.19 -9.36 -10.15
CA VAL A 123 3.14 -9.15 -11.60
C VAL A 123 2.12 -8.05 -11.91
N ILE A 124 2.47 -7.14 -12.80
CA ILE A 124 1.53 -6.13 -13.30
C ILE A 124 0.69 -6.74 -14.41
N ASN A 125 -0.62 -6.65 -14.26
CA ASN A 125 -1.54 -7.04 -15.31
C ASN A 125 -1.49 -6.01 -16.46
N LYS A 126 -1.37 -6.51 -17.69
CA LYS A 126 -1.34 -5.65 -18.87
C LYS A 126 -2.57 -4.75 -18.99
N ARG A 127 -3.73 -5.24 -18.56
CA ARG A 127 -4.99 -4.47 -18.55
C ARG A 127 -4.90 -3.20 -17.69
N GLU A 128 -4.15 -3.23 -16.60
CA GLU A 128 -3.97 -2.04 -15.75
C GLU A 128 -3.16 -0.95 -16.46
N ILE A 129 -2.15 -1.35 -17.24
CA ILE A 129 -1.39 -0.41 -18.09
C ILE A 129 -2.29 0.16 -19.19
N GLU A 130 -3.14 -0.66 -19.82
CA GLU A 130 -4.11 -0.23 -20.85
C GLU A 130 -5.15 0.74 -20.27
N ASN A 131 -5.63 0.50 -19.05
CA ASN A 131 -6.53 1.41 -18.32
C ASN A 131 -5.85 2.75 -18.01
N LEU A 132 -4.60 2.71 -17.53
CA LEU A 132 -3.81 3.91 -17.30
C LEU A 132 -3.56 4.71 -18.59
N GLU A 133 -3.23 4.03 -19.70
CA GLU A 133 -3.05 4.65 -21.00
C GLU A 133 -4.35 5.35 -21.45
N SER A 134 -5.48 4.67 -21.31
CA SER A 134 -6.80 5.21 -21.64
C SER A 134 -7.13 6.46 -20.82
N GLU A 135 -6.81 6.48 -19.54
CA GLU A 135 -6.98 7.66 -18.69
C GLU A 135 -6.11 8.82 -19.15
N LEU A 136 -4.84 8.58 -19.47
CA LEU A 136 -3.91 9.62 -19.94
C LEU A 136 -4.26 10.19 -21.30
N LEU A 137 -5.02 9.47 -22.13
CA LEU A 137 -5.56 10.00 -23.40
C LEU A 137 -6.67 11.01 -23.16
N VAL A 138 -7.43 10.87 -22.10
CA VAL A 138 -8.56 11.76 -21.74
C VAL A 138 -8.10 12.89 -20.81
N ASN A 139 -7.36 12.52 -19.75
CA ASN A 139 -6.95 13.41 -18.68
C ASN A 139 -5.42 13.36 -18.53
N ARG A 140 -4.73 14.41 -18.93
CA ARG A 140 -3.27 14.56 -18.73
C ARG A 140 -2.97 15.03 -17.30
N THR A 141 -3.27 14.21 -16.33
CA THR A 141 -3.05 14.47 -14.91
C THR A 141 -1.76 13.84 -14.40
N ASN A 142 -1.27 14.29 -13.24
CA ASN A 142 -0.28 13.52 -12.50
C ASN A 142 -0.92 12.23 -11.99
N VAL A 143 -0.14 11.19 -11.84
CA VAL A 143 -0.65 9.85 -11.52
C VAL A 143 -0.10 9.37 -10.17
N VAL A 144 -1.00 8.89 -9.31
CA VAL A 144 -0.68 8.16 -8.08
C VAL A 144 -1.07 6.70 -8.29
N ILE A 145 -0.14 5.79 -8.09
CA ILE A 145 -0.38 4.34 -8.16
C ILE A 145 -0.05 3.73 -6.80
N PHE A 146 -1.01 2.99 -6.27
CA PHE A 146 -0.80 2.10 -5.13
C PHE A 146 -0.62 0.66 -5.63
N SER A 147 0.38 -0.03 -5.11
CA SER A 147 0.61 -1.46 -5.35
C SER A 147 1.14 -2.11 -4.09
N HIS A 148 0.97 -3.43 -3.94
CA HIS A 148 1.62 -4.11 -2.82
C HIS A 148 3.13 -4.27 -3.10
N HIS A 149 3.49 -4.96 -4.19
CA HIS A 149 4.88 -5.22 -4.51
C HIS A 149 5.57 -3.99 -5.12
N PRO A 150 6.78 -3.63 -4.64
CA PRO A 150 7.57 -2.54 -5.22
C PRO A 150 7.98 -2.82 -6.66
N LEU A 151 8.09 -1.76 -7.45
CA LEU A 151 8.64 -1.81 -8.81
C LEU A 151 10.16 -1.75 -8.83
N LEU A 152 10.80 -1.26 -7.78
CA LEU A 152 12.25 -1.12 -7.68
C LEU A 152 12.79 -1.79 -6.42
N LYS A 153 14.00 -2.31 -6.54
CA LYS A 153 14.78 -2.85 -5.43
C LYS A 153 15.01 -1.80 -4.36
N VAL A 154 14.93 -2.20 -3.08
CA VAL A 154 15.20 -1.35 -1.91
C VAL A 154 16.62 -1.52 -1.36
N ASN A 155 17.47 -2.32 -2.02
CA ASN A 155 18.83 -2.70 -1.64
C ASN A 155 18.88 -3.63 -0.41
N SER A 156 17.82 -4.42 -0.19
CA SER A 156 17.79 -5.55 0.75
C SER A 156 17.70 -6.83 -0.05
N TYR A 157 18.82 -7.52 -0.24
CA TYR A 157 18.97 -8.59 -1.23
C TYR A 157 17.95 -9.73 -1.09
N TRP A 158 17.60 -10.10 0.13
CA TRP A 158 16.68 -11.21 0.38
C TRP A 158 15.23 -10.90 -0.07
N ILE A 159 14.75 -9.64 0.13
CA ILE A 159 13.41 -9.23 -0.27
C ILE A 159 13.36 -8.69 -1.70
N ASP A 160 14.47 -8.16 -2.21
CA ASP A 160 14.58 -7.67 -3.59
C ASP A 160 14.39 -8.76 -4.66
N LYS A 161 14.36 -10.02 -4.25
CA LYS A 161 14.02 -11.17 -5.11
C LYS A 161 12.52 -11.30 -5.33
N ASN A 162 11.72 -10.68 -4.48
CA ASN A 162 10.28 -10.84 -4.38
C ASN A 162 9.50 -9.56 -4.79
N ILE A 163 10.14 -8.65 -5.52
CA ILE A 163 9.48 -7.47 -6.10
C ILE A 163 8.67 -7.86 -7.35
N THR A 164 8.06 -6.88 -7.99
CA THR A 164 7.31 -7.07 -9.25
C THR A 164 8.22 -7.58 -10.38
N GLU A 165 7.93 -8.77 -10.94
CA GLU A 165 8.79 -9.43 -11.95
C GLU A 165 8.85 -8.68 -13.28
N ASN A 166 7.71 -8.19 -13.77
CA ASN A 166 7.59 -7.48 -15.04
C ASN A 166 7.57 -5.95 -14.90
N ASN A 167 8.18 -5.43 -13.85
CA ASN A 167 8.23 -4.01 -13.50
C ASN A 167 8.66 -3.10 -14.67
N ASN A 168 9.57 -3.60 -15.53
CA ASN A 168 10.07 -2.86 -16.68
C ASN A 168 8.97 -2.45 -17.68
N LEU A 169 7.86 -3.19 -17.78
CA LEU A 169 6.75 -2.85 -18.66
C LEU A 169 6.13 -1.51 -18.24
N LEU A 170 5.79 -1.38 -16.96
CA LEU A 170 5.20 -0.15 -16.43
C LEU A 170 6.22 0.99 -16.36
N VAL A 171 7.46 0.71 -15.96
CA VAL A 171 8.51 1.73 -15.90
C VAL A 171 8.78 2.31 -17.30
N GLN A 172 8.89 1.48 -18.35
CA GLN A 172 9.09 1.96 -19.71
C GLN A 172 7.87 2.75 -20.24
N PHE A 173 6.66 2.32 -19.89
CA PHE A 173 5.45 3.07 -20.20
C PHE A 173 5.50 4.48 -19.57
N MET A 174 5.77 4.58 -18.28
CA MET A 174 5.84 5.86 -17.58
C MET A 174 6.95 6.79 -18.11
N LEU A 175 8.10 6.23 -18.47
CA LEU A 175 9.22 7.01 -19.05
C LEU A 175 8.87 7.60 -20.42
N LYS A 176 8.00 6.97 -21.22
CA LYS A 176 7.50 7.51 -22.49
C LYS A 176 6.58 8.71 -22.30
N HIS A 177 5.84 8.76 -21.19
CA HIS A 177 4.95 9.86 -20.81
C HIS A 177 5.67 10.86 -19.91
N ASN A 178 6.75 11.45 -20.36
CA ASN A 178 7.66 12.28 -19.57
C ASN A 178 7.08 13.64 -19.14
N ASP A 179 5.97 14.04 -19.68
CA ASP A 179 5.16 15.21 -19.33
C ASP A 179 4.21 14.95 -18.14
N VAL A 180 4.04 13.69 -17.75
CA VAL A 180 3.25 13.24 -16.60
C VAL A 180 4.18 12.90 -15.44
N LYS A 181 3.86 13.31 -14.21
CA LYS A 181 4.56 12.86 -12.99
C LYS A 181 3.85 11.63 -12.44
N PHE A 182 4.61 10.58 -12.17
CA PHE A 182 4.12 9.35 -11.57
C PHE A 182 4.66 9.21 -10.15
N HIS A 183 3.78 8.87 -9.22
CA HIS A 183 4.08 8.62 -7.82
C HIS A 183 3.59 7.22 -7.45
N ILE A 184 4.52 6.31 -7.18
CA ILE A 184 4.23 4.90 -6.91
C ILE A 184 4.44 4.64 -5.42
N PHE A 185 3.41 4.16 -4.74
CA PHE A 185 3.43 3.84 -3.32
C PHE A 185 3.23 2.35 -3.11
N SER A 186 4.17 1.70 -2.43
CA SER A 186 4.15 0.24 -2.24
C SER A 186 4.36 -0.15 -0.78
N GLY A 187 3.94 -1.38 -0.44
CA GLY A 187 4.20 -2.08 0.81
C GLY A 187 5.29 -3.16 0.68
N HIS A 188 5.00 -4.36 1.19
CA HIS A 188 5.75 -5.61 1.05
C HIS A 188 7.13 -5.63 1.73
N VAL A 189 7.89 -4.58 1.63
CA VAL A 189 9.28 -4.54 2.13
C VAL A 189 9.40 -4.07 3.58
N HIS A 190 8.30 -3.69 4.22
CA HIS A 190 8.25 -3.18 5.60
C HIS A 190 9.35 -2.14 5.90
N GLN A 191 9.68 -1.33 4.91
CA GLN A 191 10.74 -0.32 5.00
C GLN A 191 10.25 0.98 4.38
N GLU A 192 10.66 2.09 4.97
CA GLU A 192 10.54 3.38 4.31
C GLU A 192 11.69 3.56 3.33
N SER A 193 11.38 3.78 2.06
CA SER A 193 12.38 4.13 1.05
C SER A 193 11.83 5.14 0.04
N TYR A 194 12.74 5.82 -0.63
CA TYR A 194 12.45 6.74 -1.72
C TYR A 194 13.49 6.61 -2.82
N LYS A 195 13.01 6.49 -4.06
CA LYS A 195 13.85 6.56 -5.26
C LYS A 195 13.15 7.39 -6.33
N ARG A 196 13.93 8.08 -7.17
CA ARG A 196 13.41 8.82 -8.31
C ARG A 196 14.16 8.43 -9.58
N ILE A 197 13.40 8.20 -10.65
CA ILE A 197 13.92 8.02 -12.01
C ILE A 197 13.13 8.97 -12.92
N ASN A 198 13.78 10.03 -13.40
CA ASN A 198 13.19 11.06 -14.24
C ASN A 198 11.88 11.65 -13.66
N ASN A 199 10.74 11.36 -14.29
CA ASN A 199 9.40 11.80 -13.93
C ASN A 199 8.67 10.85 -12.96
N ILE A 200 9.33 9.78 -12.49
CA ILE A 200 8.75 8.75 -11.65
C ILE A 200 9.36 8.79 -10.25
N CYS A 201 8.52 8.89 -9.23
CA CYS A 201 8.89 8.80 -7.83
C CYS A 201 8.37 7.48 -7.24
N PHE A 202 9.23 6.70 -6.61
CA PHE A 202 8.92 5.42 -5.99
C PHE A 202 9.08 5.56 -4.48
N TYR A 203 8.06 5.15 -3.75
CA TYR A 203 8.01 5.17 -2.29
C TYR A 203 7.63 3.78 -1.78
N THR A 204 8.29 3.31 -0.75
CA THR A 204 7.80 2.19 0.06
C THR A 204 7.45 2.68 1.45
N SER A 205 6.49 2.02 2.08
CA SER A 205 5.96 2.44 3.37
C SER A 205 6.29 1.43 4.47
N PRO A 206 6.40 1.88 5.72
CA PRO A 206 6.57 0.97 6.85
C PRO A 206 5.32 0.10 7.03
N SER A 207 5.51 -1.11 7.54
CA SER A 207 4.42 -1.94 8.03
C SER A 207 3.74 -1.32 9.25
N THR A 208 2.46 -1.61 9.44
CA THR A 208 1.75 -1.31 10.68
C THR A 208 2.18 -2.19 11.84
N CYS A 209 2.94 -3.25 11.59
CA CYS A 209 3.37 -4.21 12.60
C CYS A 209 4.88 -4.14 12.83
N TYR A 210 5.66 -5.00 12.23
CA TYR A 210 7.12 -5.08 12.39
C TYR A 210 7.84 -4.58 11.15
N GLN A 211 9.06 -4.11 11.34
CA GLN A 211 9.88 -3.57 10.25
C GLN A 211 10.98 -4.55 9.87
N PHE A 212 11.34 -4.61 8.59
CA PHE A 212 12.55 -5.33 8.15
C PHE A 212 13.76 -4.44 8.22
N GLU A 213 14.91 -5.01 8.57
CA GLU A 213 16.18 -4.29 8.55
C GLU A 213 16.52 -3.87 7.13
N ALA A 214 16.74 -2.56 6.93
CA ALA A 214 17.07 -2.00 5.65
C ALA A 214 18.50 -2.37 5.22
N GLN A 215 18.71 -2.52 3.90
CA GLN A 215 20.00 -2.83 3.31
C GLN A 215 20.63 -4.14 3.82
N SER A 216 19.80 -5.09 4.25
CA SER A 216 20.24 -6.40 4.73
C SER A 216 20.26 -7.44 3.62
N ASP A 217 21.28 -8.29 3.62
CA ASP A 217 21.38 -9.42 2.69
C ASP A 217 20.50 -10.61 3.11
N ASN A 218 20.19 -10.70 4.41
CA ASN A 218 19.37 -11.75 5.02
C ASN A 218 18.14 -11.18 5.70
N PHE A 219 17.12 -12.01 5.90
CA PHE A 219 15.97 -11.64 6.69
C PHE A 219 16.39 -11.25 8.12
N ASN A 220 16.04 -10.04 8.53
CA ASN A 220 16.16 -9.58 9.90
C ASN A 220 15.09 -8.53 10.20
N VAL A 221 14.66 -8.47 11.46
CA VAL A 221 13.67 -7.50 11.96
C VAL A 221 14.38 -6.35 12.64
N ASP A 222 14.11 -5.14 12.20
CA ASP A 222 14.57 -3.92 12.87
C ASP A 222 13.66 -3.62 14.06
N ARG A 223 14.16 -3.88 15.28
CA ARG A 223 13.45 -3.61 16.52
C ARG A 223 13.57 -2.16 17.02
N SER A 224 14.38 -1.36 16.34
CA SER A 224 14.56 0.07 16.69
C SER A 224 13.48 0.96 16.06
N LEU A 225 12.83 0.48 15.00
CA LEU A 225 11.79 1.21 14.28
C LEU A 225 10.40 0.75 14.72
N GLY A 226 9.56 1.71 15.11
CA GLY A 226 8.15 1.50 15.40
C GLY A 226 7.31 1.20 14.15
N SER A 227 6.09 0.76 14.39
CA SER A 227 5.05 0.70 13.35
C SER A 227 4.79 2.09 12.75
N GLY A 228 4.22 2.15 11.57
CA GLY A 228 3.99 3.44 10.96
C GLY A 228 2.98 3.42 9.82
N TYR A 229 2.72 4.61 9.31
CA TYR A 229 1.88 4.85 8.16
C TYR A 229 2.41 6.05 7.36
N ARG A 230 1.97 6.18 6.12
CA ARG A 230 2.36 7.30 5.25
C ARG A 230 1.20 8.24 5.01
N VAL A 231 1.47 9.53 5.10
CA VAL A 231 0.55 10.60 4.72
C VAL A 231 0.93 11.13 3.35
N ILE A 232 -0.05 11.29 2.46
CA ILE A 232 0.10 11.79 1.10
C ILE A 232 -0.87 12.96 0.92
N SER A 233 -0.34 14.16 0.71
CA SER A 233 -1.13 15.38 0.56
C SER A 233 -1.07 15.91 -0.87
N LEU A 234 -2.23 16.06 -1.50
CA LEU A 234 -2.41 16.57 -2.86
C LEU A 234 -2.93 18.00 -2.83
N HIS A 235 -2.09 18.98 -3.19
CA HIS A 235 -2.42 20.40 -3.25
C HIS A 235 -2.13 20.99 -4.64
N GLY A 236 -3.19 21.32 -5.40
CA GLY A 236 -3.03 21.71 -6.80
C GLY A 236 -2.31 20.60 -7.55
N GLU A 237 -1.21 20.91 -8.22
CA GLU A 237 -0.37 19.96 -8.98
C GLU A 237 0.76 19.34 -8.12
N ASN A 238 0.84 19.67 -6.83
CA ASN A 238 1.92 19.24 -5.97
C ASN A 238 1.48 18.07 -5.08
N LEU A 239 2.38 17.10 -4.92
CA LEU A 239 2.27 16.01 -3.98
C LEU A 239 3.39 16.12 -2.94
N ASN A 240 3.00 16.12 -1.66
CA ASN A 240 3.91 15.99 -0.53
C ASN A 240 3.60 14.70 0.22
N THR A 241 4.62 14.05 0.76
CA THR A 241 4.43 12.83 1.54
C THR A 241 5.47 12.70 2.65
N ASN A 242 5.05 12.16 3.78
CA ASN A 242 5.89 11.83 4.93
C ASN A 242 5.39 10.56 5.62
N VAL A 243 6.27 9.91 6.36
CA VAL A 243 5.96 8.76 7.22
C VAL A 243 5.80 9.24 8.65
N ILE A 244 4.80 8.69 9.34
CA ILE A 244 4.58 8.86 10.78
C ILE A 244 4.80 7.49 11.44
N ARG A 245 5.57 7.46 12.53
CA ARG A 245 5.86 6.25 13.32
C ARG A 245 5.33 6.37 14.75
N LEU A 246 4.90 5.22 15.29
CA LEU A 246 4.36 5.09 16.65
C LEU A 246 5.17 4.11 17.48
#